data_845841ad8034e1eb4390e1144eb30af7
#
_entry.id   845841ad8034e1eb4390e1144eb30af7
#
_cell.length_a   1.000
_cell.length_b   1.000
_cell.length_c   1.000
_cell.angle_alpha   90.00
_cell.angle_beta   90.00
_cell.angle_gamma   90.00
#
_symmetry.space_group_name_H-M   'P 1'
#
loop_
_entity.id
_entity.type
_entity.pdbx_description
1 polymer ?
#
loop_
_entity_poly.entity_id
_entity_poly.type
_entity_poly.pdbx_seq_one_letter_code
_entity_poly.pdbx_strand_id
1 'polypeptide(L)'
;PWELKKTESVDVMDAVGSNIRIDTYGWEVKRVLPKINEDINEEWISDKTRYACDGLKNQRLDTPFFKKNGKFEKIEWKDALDILKKKIDVTTPDKIAGFTGDLTNMETAYSAKELFGKVFKSPHLESRTKNNFIDIEKRQNYIFNSKIKGIDKSDLLILIGTNPRYEATMLNARIRKTYKKNKSKIYSFNNLGDLTYPYEILNNSTSEIKKIFENNHKISKEIINAKYPIIILGHEILNLQSAKFIFDGFQSFLKDNNKINENWNSLNILNLNASSVGSYDLQVLSNNNDTLDKLKSNFFDIIFLFGQDDLIFKKKNEFVIYIGSHGDRGAEIADLILPGAAFTEQDGHYTNLDGELQMAFKASYPPGKAKEDWQIINSISQIICEKNLFDNKKDLINSMISYLNSNKKNSFSSFFKKEFIDEKILVYPIDYYYSNVIARSSKTMMECRNLRKRVNKTGTEG
;
A
#
# COMPACT_ATOMS: atom_id res chain seq x y z
N PRO A 1 -18.34 22.82 -16.53
CA PRO A 1 -17.34 22.85 -15.44
C PRO A 1 -17.79 23.61 -14.19
N TRP A 2 -18.67 24.63 -14.32
CA TRP A 2 -19.17 25.41 -13.18
C TRP A 2 -20.16 24.64 -12.29
N GLU A 3 -20.85 23.64 -12.83
CA GLU A 3 -21.78 22.77 -12.10
C GLU A 3 -21.07 21.67 -11.28
N LEU A 4 -19.77 21.47 -11.48
CA LEU A 4 -19.05 20.42 -10.80
C LEU A 4 -18.75 20.81 -9.34
N LYS A 5 -19.14 19.94 -8.41
CA LYS A 5 -18.69 20.00 -7.03
C LYS A 5 -17.21 19.58 -6.97
N LYS A 6 -16.40 20.37 -6.27
CA LYS A 6 -14.96 20.13 -6.11
C LYS A 6 -14.69 19.68 -4.68
N THR A 7 -14.05 18.53 -4.53
CA THR A 7 -13.67 17.97 -3.24
C THR A 7 -12.18 17.67 -3.23
N GLU A 8 -11.48 18.16 -2.20
CA GLU A 8 -10.07 17.84 -1.99
C GLU A 8 -9.92 16.41 -1.47
N SER A 9 -8.87 15.72 -1.91
CA SER A 9 -8.62 14.34 -1.50
C SER A 9 -7.15 13.98 -1.69
N VAL A 10 -6.84 12.71 -1.45
CA VAL A 10 -5.51 12.12 -1.59
C VAL A 10 -5.57 11.00 -2.61
N ASP A 11 -4.55 10.91 -3.44
CA ASP A 11 -4.35 9.81 -4.39
C ASP A 11 -4.02 8.52 -3.64
N VAL A 12 -4.73 7.45 -3.97
CA VAL A 12 -4.53 6.11 -3.39
C VAL A 12 -3.95 5.11 -4.40
N MET A 13 -3.58 5.57 -5.60
CA MET A 13 -3.07 4.69 -6.66
C MET A 13 -1.61 4.24 -6.43
N ASP A 14 -0.89 4.91 -5.55
CA ASP A 14 0.43 4.54 -5.04
C ASP A 14 0.67 5.15 -3.64
N ALA A 15 1.85 4.92 -3.07
CA ALA A 15 2.16 5.39 -1.72
C ALA A 15 2.63 6.85 -1.62
N VAL A 16 2.78 7.56 -2.73
CA VAL A 16 3.26 8.96 -2.73
C VAL A 16 2.33 9.88 -1.96
N GLY A 17 1.01 9.62 -2.03
CA GLY A 17 0.01 10.47 -1.39
C GLY A 17 -0.16 11.82 -2.09
N SER A 18 -0.15 11.83 -3.43
CA SER A 18 -0.35 13.06 -4.21
C SER A 18 -1.66 13.74 -3.84
N ASN A 19 -1.63 15.05 -3.66
CA ASN A 19 -2.84 15.83 -3.39
C ASN A 19 -3.67 15.97 -4.66
N ILE A 20 -4.95 15.64 -4.57
CA ILE A 20 -5.88 15.64 -5.69
C ILE A 20 -7.14 16.46 -5.39
N ARG A 21 -7.81 16.85 -6.46
CA ARG A 21 -9.17 17.37 -6.44
C ARG A 21 -10.07 16.46 -7.26
N ILE A 22 -11.14 16.00 -6.64
CA ILE A 22 -12.16 15.17 -7.29
C ILE A 22 -13.32 16.06 -7.67
N ASP A 23 -13.65 16.12 -8.95
CA ASP A 23 -14.78 16.88 -9.47
C ASP A 23 -15.94 15.91 -9.75
N THR A 24 -17.10 16.15 -9.09
CA THR A 24 -18.30 15.32 -9.22
C THR A 24 -19.47 16.10 -9.81
N TYR A 25 -20.35 15.39 -10.53
CA TYR A 25 -21.67 15.87 -10.91
C TYR A 25 -22.71 14.93 -10.33
N GLY A 26 -23.56 15.44 -9.45
CA GLY A 26 -24.36 14.59 -8.59
C GLY A 26 -23.47 13.71 -7.72
N TRP A 27 -23.64 12.40 -7.82
CA TRP A 27 -22.83 11.40 -7.13
C TRP A 27 -21.66 10.84 -7.96
N GLU A 28 -21.62 11.20 -9.24
CA GLU A 28 -20.66 10.61 -10.19
C GLU A 28 -19.36 11.40 -10.24
N VAL A 29 -18.23 10.70 -10.07
CA VAL A 29 -16.89 11.27 -10.29
C VAL A 29 -16.69 11.48 -11.80
N LYS A 30 -16.49 12.72 -12.21
CA LYS A 30 -16.29 13.10 -13.61
C LYS A 30 -14.83 13.21 -14.01
N ARG A 31 -13.98 13.63 -13.08
CA ARG A 31 -12.54 13.75 -13.32
C ARG A 31 -11.78 13.89 -12.01
N VAL A 32 -10.50 13.54 -12.06
CA VAL A 32 -9.51 13.77 -11.01
C VAL A 32 -8.44 14.73 -11.55
N LEU A 33 -8.13 15.74 -10.79
CA LEU A 33 -7.15 16.78 -11.13
C LEU A 33 -6.13 16.92 -9.98
N PRO A 34 -4.91 17.37 -10.26
CA PRO A 34 -3.96 17.67 -9.20
C PRO A 34 -4.43 18.84 -8.35
N LYS A 35 -4.12 18.78 -7.06
CA LYS A 35 -4.07 19.94 -6.17
C LYS A 35 -2.60 20.22 -5.89
N ILE A 36 -2.18 21.50 -6.03
CA ILE A 36 -0.79 21.89 -5.82
C ILE A 36 -0.34 21.58 -4.40
N ASN A 37 0.75 20.85 -4.29
CA ASN A 37 1.49 20.63 -3.06
C ASN A 37 2.98 20.54 -3.40
N GLU A 38 3.73 21.62 -3.14
CA GLU A 38 5.15 21.74 -3.48
C GLU A 38 6.04 20.69 -2.79
N ASP A 39 5.60 20.16 -1.67
CA ASP A 39 6.38 19.19 -0.90
C ASP A 39 6.19 17.74 -1.42
N ILE A 40 5.04 17.43 -2.03
CA ILE A 40 4.69 16.07 -2.47
C ILE A 40 4.67 15.97 -4.00
N ASN A 41 3.61 16.44 -4.63
CA ASN A 41 3.35 16.21 -6.07
C ASN A 41 3.52 17.44 -6.94
N GLU A 42 3.89 18.59 -6.38
CA GLU A 42 3.90 19.87 -7.09
C GLU A 42 2.53 20.13 -7.77
N GLU A 43 2.48 20.37 -9.07
CA GLU A 43 1.26 20.58 -9.86
C GLU A 43 0.83 19.34 -10.68
N TRP A 44 1.43 18.18 -10.44
CA TRP A 44 1.27 16.98 -11.24
C TRP A 44 0.58 15.83 -10.51
N ILE A 45 -0.02 14.92 -11.26
CA ILE A 45 -0.47 13.60 -10.81
C ILE A 45 -0.20 12.55 -11.90
N SER A 46 -0.18 11.29 -11.52
CA SER A 46 0.04 10.19 -12.46
C SER A 46 -1.14 10.02 -13.42
N ASP A 47 -0.89 9.46 -14.60
CA ASP A 47 -1.96 9.18 -15.56
C ASP A 47 -2.96 8.17 -15.00
N LYS A 48 -2.52 7.16 -14.23
CA LYS A 48 -3.43 6.23 -13.56
C LYS A 48 -4.35 6.94 -12.57
N THR A 49 -3.85 7.91 -11.81
CA THR A 49 -4.67 8.73 -10.89
C THR A 49 -5.69 9.56 -11.64
N ARG A 50 -5.27 10.15 -12.79
CA ARG A 50 -6.12 11.04 -13.58
C ARG A 50 -7.22 10.30 -14.33
N TYR A 51 -6.92 9.14 -14.89
CA TYR A 51 -7.79 8.49 -15.87
C TYR A 51 -8.46 7.20 -15.41
N ALA A 52 -8.06 6.62 -14.25
CA ALA A 52 -8.73 5.44 -13.72
C ALA A 52 -10.11 5.73 -13.08
N CYS A 53 -10.56 6.99 -13.04
CA CYS A 53 -11.80 7.39 -12.37
C CYS A 53 -13.08 6.78 -12.99
N ASP A 54 -13.06 6.36 -14.25
CA ASP A 54 -14.16 5.61 -14.87
C ASP A 54 -14.34 4.22 -14.24
N GLY A 55 -13.30 3.65 -13.63
CA GLY A 55 -13.38 2.42 -12.85
C GLY A 55 -14.28 2.52 -11.63
N LEU A 56 -14.44 3.73 -11.07
CA LEU A 56 -15.34 3.97 -9.92
C LEU A 56 -16.82 3.73 -10.23
N LYS A 57 -17.19 3.53 -11.49
CA LYS A 57 -18.57 3.21 -11.91
C LYS A 57 -18.75 1.75 -12.28
N ASN A 58 -17.67 1.04 -12.59
CA ASN A 58 -17.72 -0.31 -13.13
C ASN A 58 -17.52 -1.34 -12.02
N GLN A 59 -18.09 -2.54 -12.20
CA GLN A 59 -17.93 -3.68 -11.28
C GLN A 59 -18.22 -3.36 -9.81
N ARG A 60 -19.14 -2.43 -9.54
CA ARG A 60 -19.45 -1.98 -8.18
C ARG A 60 -20.33 -3.00 -7.44
N LEU A 61 -19.96 -3.23 -6.19
CA LEU A 61 -20.75 -4.02 -5.25
C LEU A 61 -21.76 -3.09 -4.57
N ASP A 62 -23.06 -3.40 -4.72
CA ASP A 62 -24.18 -2.56 -4.28
C ASP A 62 -25.06 -3.19 -3.21
N THR A 63 -24.94 -4.48 -2.98
CA THR A 63 -25.72 -5.26 -2.02
C THR A 63 -24.89 -6.45 -1.51
N PRO A 64 -25.19 -7.04 -0.34
CA PRO A 64 -24.53 -8.27 0.07
C PRO A 64 -24.84 -9.45 -0.88
N PHE A 65 -23.85 -10.31 -1.07
CA PHE A 65 -23.96 -11.54 -1.86
C PHE A 65 -23.48 -12.75 -1.06
N PHE A 66 -24.17 -13.84 -1.23
CA PHE A 66 -23.77 -15.14 -0.69
C PHE A 66 -23.61 -16.17 -1.80
N LYS A 67 -22.52 -16.94 -1.80
CA LYS A 67 -22.23 -17.95 -2.81
C LYS A 67 -22.93 -19.26 -2.45
N LYS A 68 -23.97 -19.63 -3.20
CA LYS A 68 -24.66 -20.93 -3.12
C LYS A 68 -24.40 -21.74 -4.38
N ASN A 69 -23.96 -22.97 -4.24
CA ASN A 69 -23.71 -23.87 -5.37
C ASN A 69 -22.81 -23.23 -6.45
N GLY A 70 -21.80 -22.46 -6.04
CA GLY A 70 -20.87 -21.78 -6.94
C GLY A 70 -21.39 -20.49 -7.59
N LYS A 71 -22.63 -20.07 -7.33
CA LYS A 71 -23.22 -18.84 -7.87
C LYS A 71 -23.51 -17.83 -6.75
N PHE A 72 -23.27 -16.56 -7.03
CA PHE A 72 -23.63 -15.47 -6.11
C PHE A 72 -25.12 -15.14 -6.19
N GLU A 73 -25.78 -15.13 -5.04
CA GLU A 73 -27.15 -14.66 -4.85
C GLU A 73 -27.15 -13.41 -4.00
N LYS A 74 -27.98 -12.42 -4.38
CA LYS A 74 -28.22 -11.22 -3.57
C LYS A 74 -28.98 -11.60 -2.30
N ILE A 75 -28.52 -11.08 -1.16
CA ILE A 75 -29.15 -11.28 0.15
C ILE A 75 -29.28 -9.95 0.89
N GLU A 76 -30.11 -9.95 1.94
CA GLU A 76 -30.22 -8.77 2.83
C GLU A 76 -29.06 -8.71 3.83
N TRP A 77 -28.78 -7.53 4.36
CA TRP A 77 -27.75 -7.33 5.37
C TRP A 77 -27.95 -8.20 6.61
N LYS A 78 -29.19 -8.36 7.05
CA LYS A 78 -29.52 -9.21 8.20
C LYS A 78 -29.11 -10.66 7.94
N ASP A 79 -29.49 -11.21 6.79
CA ASP A 79 -29.16 -12.59 6.43
C ASP A 79 -27.64 -12.79 6.30
N ALA A 80 -26.94 -11.81 5.70
CA ALA A 80 -25.49 -11.83 5.57
C ALA A 80 -24.80 -11.89 6.95
N LEU A 81 -25.25 -11.04 7.88
CA LEU A 81 -24.71 -10.98 9.23
C LEU A 81 -25.07 -12.24 10.04
N ASP A 82 -26.27 -12.81 9.88
CA ASP A 82 -26.67 -14.06 10.54
C ASP A 82 -25.85 -15.26 10.05
N ILE A 83 -25.55 -15.33 8.74
CA ILE A 83 -24.64 -16.34 8.17
C ILE A 83 -23.26 -16.22 8.78
N LEU A 84 -22.73 -15.00 8.82
CA LEU A 84 -21.41 -14.73 9.38
C LEU A 84 -21.32 -15.11 10.85
N LYS A 85 -22.32 -14.71 11.68
CA LYS A 85 -22.38 -15.05 13.08
C LYS A 85 -22.31 -16.58 13.31
N LYS A 86 -23.14 -17.35 12.61
CA LYS A 86 -23.14 -18.81 12.69
C LYS A 86 -21.80 -19.44 12.37
N LYS A 87 -21.04 -18.85 11.44
CA LYS A 87 -19.70 -19.34 11.10
C LYS A 87 -18.68 -19.01 12.19
N ILE A 88 -18.74 -17.80 12.74
CA ILE A 88 -17.82 -17.35 13.79
C ILE A 88 -18.06 -18.11 15.10
N ASP A 89 -19.31 -18.31 15.49
CA ASP A 89 -19.67 -18.96 16.76
C ASP A 89 -19.12 -20.40 16.89
N VAL A 90 -18.84 -21.07 15.77
CA VAL A 90 -18.27 -22.44 15.75
C VAL A 90 -16.76 -22.48 15.47
N THR A 91 -16.12 -21.32 15.26
CA THR A 91 -14.71 -21.24 14.86
C THR A 91 -13.87 -20.71 16.02
N THR A 92 -12.73 -21.35 16.27
CA THR A 92 -11.80 -20.88 17.30
C THR A 92 -11.06 -19.62 16.86
N PRO A 93 -10.70 -18.73 17.78
CA PRO A 93 -10.01 -17.46 17.45
C PRO A 93 -8.78 -17.61 16.55
N ASP A 94 -7.93 -18.61 16.81
CA ASP A 94 -6.69 -18.88 16.05
C ASP A 94 -6.95 -19.32 14.59
N LYS A 95 -8.18 -19.71 14.27
CA LYS A 95 -8.60 -20.13 12.93
C LYS A 95 -9.23 -19.00 12.10
N ILE A 96 -9.24 -17.78 12.63
CA ILE A 96 -9.77 -16.58 11.96
C ILE A 96 -8.61 -15.69 11.54
N ALA A 97 -8.50 -15.37 10.25
CA ALA A 97 -7.51 -14.45 9.74
C ALA A 97 -8.14 -13.25 9.01
N GLY A 98 -7.44 -12.13 8.99
CA GLY A 98 -7.83 -10.93 8.25
C GLY A 98 -6.65 -10.36 7.45
N PHE A 99 -6.98 -9.83 6.28
CA PHE A 99 -6.01 -9.18 5.40
C PHE A 99 -6.54 -7.85 4.90
N THR A 100 -5.79 -6.77 5.12
CA THR A 100 -6.14 -5.44 4.61
C THR A 100 -5.51 -5.22 3.24
N GLY A 101 -6.21 -4.53 2.34
CA GLY A 101 -5.80 -4.30 0.97
C GLY A 101 -4.98 -3.02 0.76
N ASP A 102 -4.58 -2.82 -0.48
CA ASP A 102 -3.71 -1.74 -0.94
C ASP A 102 -4.34 -0.33 -0.86
N LEU A 103 -5.67 -0.25 -1.01
CA LEU A 103 -6.44 1.00 -0.96
C LEU A 103 -7.09 1.27 0.40
N THR A 104 -6.86 0.41 1.38
CA THR A 104 -7.51 0.49 2.70
C THR A 104 -7.06 1.75 3.46
N ASN A 105 -8.02 2.58 3.90
CA ASN A 105 -7.75 3.72 4.76
C ASN A 105 -7.44 3.30 6.20
N MET A 106 -6.89 4.21 6.98
CA MET A 106 -6.47 3.92 8.35
C MET A 106 -7.65 3.64 9.30
N GLU A 107 -8.81 4.23 9.06
CA GLU A 107 -10.03 3.95 9.84
C GLU A 107 -10.47 2.50 9.69
N THR A 108 -10.47 1.98 8.47
CA THR A 108 -10.78 0.57 8.19
C THR A 108 -9.73 -0.36 8.81
N ALA A 109 -8.45 -0.04 8.62
CA ALA A 109 -7.34 -0.82 9.16
C ALA A 109 -7.37 -0.85 10.71
N TYR A 110 -7.63 0.29 11.35
CA TYR A 110 -7.75 0.38 12.81
C TYR A 110 -9.01 -0.33 13.32
N SER A 111 -10.14 -0.18 12.64
CA SER A 111 -11.38 -0.89 12.99
C SER A 111 -11.20 -2.41 12.89
N ALA A 112 -10.52 -2.89 11.84
CA ALA A 112 -10.18 -4.31 11.70
C ALA A 112 -9.25 -4.77 12.84
N LYS A 113 -8.24 -3.97 13.22
CA LYS A 113 -7.36 -4.27 14.35
C LYS A 113 -8.14 -4.41 15.66
N GLU A 114 -9.06 -3.50 15.94
CA GLU A 114 -9.89 -3.55 17.13
C GLU A 114 -10.86 -4.74 17.12
N LEU A 115 -11.43 -5.06 15.95
CA LEU A 115 -12.27 -6.25 15.76
C LEU A 115 -11.49 -7.54 16.07
N PHE A 116 -10.30 -7.69 15.50
CA PHE A 116 -9.46 -8.86 15.68
C PHE A 116 -8.94 -8.98 17.13
N GLY A 117 -8.51 -7.87 17.72
CA GLY A 117 -7.99 -7.86 19.08
C GLY A 117 -9.05 -8.01 20.17
N LYS A 118 -10.17 -7.28 20.07
CA LYS A 118 -11.18 -7.22 21.15
C LYS A 118 -12.30 -8.23 21.00
N VAL A 119 -12.75 -8.48 19.77
CA VAL A 119 -13.93 -9.33 19.50
C VAL A 119 -13.51 -10.75 19.14
N PHE A 120 -12.75 -10.94 18.09
CA PHE A 120 -12.29 -12.29 17.67
C PHE A 120 -11.19 -12.85 18.56
N LYS A 121 -10.41 -11.99 19.20
CA LYS A 121 -9.21 -12.38 19.98
C LYS A 121 -8.23 -13.19 19.14
N SER A 122 -8.16 -12.90 17.86
CA SER A 122 -7.25 -13.52 16.90
C SER A 122 -6.01 -12.66 16.69
N PRO A 123 -4.80 -13.24 16.68
CA PRO A 123 -3.55 -12.55 16.39
C PRO A 123 -3.28 -12.39 14.88
N HIS A 124 -4.15 -12.95 14.03
CA HIS A 124 -3.91 -13.10 12.60
C HIS A 124 -4.55 -11.98 11.78
N LEU A 125 -4.02 -10.76 11.91
CA LEU A 125 -4.35 -9.63 11.05
C LEU A 125 -3.08 -9.14 10.33
N GLU A 126 -3.13 -9.05 8.99
CA GLU A 126 -1.96 -8.79 8.17
C GLU A 126 -2.29 -7.80 7.05
N SER A 127 -1.36 -6.91 6.72
CA SER A 127 -1.47 -5.96 5.60
C SER A 127 -0.57 -6.31 4.41
N ARG A 128 0.37 -7.24 4.57
CA ARG A 128 1.26 -7.67 3.50
C ARG A 128 0.67 -8.83 2.72
N THR A 129 1.04 -8.95 1.47
CA THR A 129 0.68 -10.08 0.59
C THR A 129 1.82 -11.11 0.45
N LYS A 130 3.03 -10.74 0.89
CA LYS A 130 4.24 -11.57 0.85
C LYS A 130 5.04 -11.38 2.14
N ASN A 131 5.87 -12.36 2.48
CA ASN A 131 6.81 -12.30 3.59
C ASN A 131 8.01 -11.40 3.24
N ASN A 132 7.80 -10.10 3.11
CA ASN A 132 8.87 -9.13 2.93
C ASN A 132 9.39 -8.63 4.28
N PHE A 133 10.68 -8.28 4.30
CA PHE A 133 11.30 -7.65 5.46
C PHE A 133 10.66 -6.28 5.71
N ILE A 134 10.27 -6.06 6.94
CA ILE A 134 9.87 -4.75 7.45
C ILE A 134 10.29 -4.66 8.92
N ASP A 135 10.85 -3.54 9.32
CA ASP A 135 11.18 -3.23 10.70
C ASP A 135 10.34 -2.05 11.16
N ILE A 136 9.39 -2.30 12.06
CA ILE A 136 8.48 -1.28 12.60
C ILE A 136 8.86 -0.81 14.01
N GLU A 137 10.03 -1.19 14.53
CA GLU A 137 10.51 -0.70 15.84
C GLU A 137 10.63 0.82 15.85
N LYS A 138 11.14 1.38 14.76
CA LYS A 138 11.29 2.82 14.57
C LYS A 138 10.64 3.25 13.27
N ARG A 139 9.89 4.32 13.32
CA ARG A 139 9.18 4.84 12.13
C ARG A 139 10.11 5.13 10.95
N GLN A 140 11.33 5.60 11.23
CA GLN A 140 12.35 5.84 10.21
C GLN A 140 12.81 4.58 9.45
N ASN A 141 12.46 3.39 9.91
CA ASN A 141 12.85 2.15 9.26
C ASN A 141 11.92 1.74 8.10
N TYR A 142 10.77 2.42 7.93
CA TYR A 142 9.80 2.07 6.88
C TYR A 142 9.21 3.27 6.11
N ILE A 143 9.73 4.48 6.30
CA ILE A 143 9.28 5.68 5.57
C ILE A 143 10.36 6.20 4.61
N PHE A 144 9.99 7.19 3.80
CA PHE A 144 10.90 7.94 2.93
C PHE A 144 11.52 9.10 3.73
N ASN A 145 12.63 8.83 4.41
CA ASN A 145 13.20 9.71 5.43
C ASN A 145 13.74 11.04 4.90
N SER A 146 14.34 11.02 3.68
CA SER A 146 14.86 12.26 3.05
C SER A 146 13.75 13.24 2.71
N LYS A 147 12.48 12.83 2.80
CA LYS A 147 11.29 13.49 2.29
C LYS A 147 11.27 13.57 0.76
N ILE A 148 10.08 13.53 0.17
CA ILE A 148 9.92 13.66 -1.29
C ILE A 148 10.53 14.98 -1.77
N LYS A 149 10.30 16.09 -1.03
CA LYS A 149 10.92 17.39 -1.32
C LYS A 149 12.45 17.37 -1.20
N GLY A 150 12.98 16.53 -0.32
CA GLY A 150 14.44 16.40 -0.13
C GLY A 150 15.18 15.94 -1.39
N ILE A 151 14.49 15.22 -2.29
CA ILE A 151 15.04 14.83 -3.60
C ILE A 151 15.59 16.05 -4.36
N ASP A 152 14.97 17.22 -4.24
CA ASP A 152 15.39 18.44 -4.92
C ASP A 152 16.80 18.91 -4.54
N LYS A 153 17.33 18.46 -3.40
CA LYS A 153 18.68 18.77 -2.91
C LYS A 153 19.72 17.70 -3.24
N SER A 154 19.26 16.51 -3.66
CA SER A 154 20.13 15.35 -3.82
C SER A 154 21.18 15.56 -4.91
N ASP A 155 22.40 15.16 -4.62
CA ASP A 155 23.54 15.11 -5.54
C ASP A 155 23.89 13.68 -5.97
N LEU A 156 23.37 12.68 -5.25
CA LEU A 156 23.57 11.26 -5.51
C LEU A 156 22.30 10.47 -5.19
N LEU A 157 21.79 9.65 -6.14
CA LEU A 157 20.68 8.73 -5.93
C LEU A 157 21.08 7.30 -6.29
N ILE A 158 20.68 6.36 -5.46
CA ILE A 158 20.90 4.92 -5.70
C ILE A 158 19.55 4.20 -5.58
N LEU A 159 19.14 3.54 -6.67
CA LEU A 159 17.89 2.78 -6.77
C LEU A 159 18.19 1.28 -6.60
N ILE A 160 17.60 0.64 -5.59
CA ILE A 160 17.86 -0.77 -5.27
C ILE A 160 16.51 -1.51 -5.15
N GLY A 161 16.26 -2.44 -6.07
CA GLY A 161 15.05 -3.26 -6.05
C GLY A 161 13.76 -2.48 -6.27
N THR A 162 13.80 -1.40 -7.07
CA THR A 162 12.66 -0.55 -7.38
C THR A 162 12.72 0.03 -8.78
N ASN A 163 11.56 0.26 -9.40
CA ASN A 163 11.40 1.06 -10.60
C ASN A 163 10.44 2.23 -10.33
N PRO A 164 10.96 3.39 -9.93
CA PRO A 164 10.11 4.51 -9.51
C PRO A 164 9.20 5.05 -10.61
N ARG A 165 9.50 4.79 -11.89
CA ARG A 165 8.62 5.21 -13.00
C ARG A 165 7.24 4.56 -12.93
N TYR A 166 7.16 3.30 -12.47
CA TYR A 166 5.92 2.56 -12.37
C TYR A 166 5.36 2.51 -10.95
N GLU A 167 6.24 2.52 -9.96
CA GLU A 167 5.90 2.34 -8.54
C GLU A 167 5.48 3.66 -7.88
N ALA A 168 6.15 4.77 -8.24
CA ALA A 168 5.96 6.09 -7.66
C ALA A 168 6.21 7.19 -8.69
N THR A 169 5.28 7.34 -9.64
CA THR A 169 5.46 8.18 -10.85
C THR A 169 5.82 9.63 -10.51
N MET A 170 5.22 10.23 -9.47
CA MET A 170 5.50 11.61 -9.07
C MET A 170 6.89 11.74 -8.45
N LEU A 171 7.34 10.75 -7.70
CA LEU A 171 8.70 10.69 -7.20
C LEU A 171 9.72 10.58 -8.35
N ASN A 172 9.43 9.75 -9.37
CA ASN A 172 10.26 9.64 -10.58
C ASN A 172 10.36 10.97 -11.34
N ALA A 173 9.24 11.70 -11.47
CA ALA A 173 9.22 13.02 -12.09
C ALA A 173 10.12 14.03 -11.34
N ARG A 174 10.11 13.98 -9.99
CA ARG A 174 10.97 14.81 -9.14
C ARG A 174 12.46 14.43 -9.26
N ILE A 175 12.78 13.14 -9.34
CA ILE A 175 14.16 12.68 -9.63
C ILE A 175 14.63 13.24 -11.00
N ARG A 176 13.79 13.19 -12.04
CA ARG A 176 14.11 13.77 -13.34
C ARG A 176 14.38 15.28 -13.26
N LYS A 177 13.55 16.02 -12.51
CA LYS A 177 13.73 17.46 -12.27
C LYS A 177 15.09 17.72 -11.60
N THR A 178 15.42 16.97 -10.57
CA THR A 178 16.67 17.08 -9.82
C THR A 178 17.88 16.74 -10.69
N TYR A 179 17.82 15.68 -11.48
CA TYR A 179 18.86 15.36 -12.46
C TYR A 179 19.11 16.54 -13.43
N LYS A 180 18.05 17.12 -13.98
CA LYS A 180 18.20 18.26 -14.90
C LYS A 180 18.81 19.49 -14.26
N LYS A 181 18.45 19.79 -13.01
CA LYS A 181 18.86 20.97 -12.26
C LYS A 181 20.26 20.81 -11.67
N ASN A 182 20.49 19.73 -10.92
CA ASN A 182 21.70 19.53 -10.10
C ASN A 182 22.74 18.66 -10.80
N LYS A 183 22.39 18.01 -11.92
CA LYS A 183 23.21 16.98 -12.56
C LYS A 183 23.56 15.84 -11.62
N SER A 184 22.63 15.48 -10.72
CA SER A 184 22.81 14.44 -9.73
C SER A 184 23.21 13.13 -10.38
N LYS A 185 24.15 12.41 -9.78
CA LYS A 185 24.50 11.05 -10.23
C LYS A 185 23.42 10.08 -9.82
N ILE A 186 23.02 9.20 -10.73
CA ILE A 186 21.98 8.20 -10.47
C ILE A 186 22.51 6.82 -10.82
N TYR A 187 22.40 5.90 -9.88
CA TYR A 187 22.80 4.51 -10.01
C TYR A 187 21.61 3.57 -9.79
N SER A 188 21.61 2.44 -10.48
CA SER A 188 20.66 1.35 -10.23
C SER A 188 21.36 -0.01 -10.29
N PHE A 189 20.98 -0.93 -9.43
CA PHE A 189 21.42 -2.33 -9.47
C PHE A 189 20.69 -3.17 -10.53
N ASN A 190 19.85 -2.55 -11.33
CA ASN A 190 19.08 -3.20 -12.39
C ASN A 190 18.97 -2.33 -13.62
N ASN A 191 18.82 -2.96 -14.78
CA ASN A 191 18.33 -2.27 -15.95
C ASN A 191 16.81 -2.05 -15.78
N LEU A 192 16.43 -0.80 -15.53
CA LEU A 192 15.06 -0.36 -15.29
C LEU A 192 14.34 0.14 -16.56
N GLY A 193 15.02 0.07 -17.71
CA GLY A 193 14.55 0.64 -18.96
C GLY A 193 14.60 2.17 -18.95
N ASP A 194 13.69 2.80 -19.67
CA ASP A 194 13.61 4.26 -19.74
C ASP A 194 12.98 4.86 -18.47
N LEU A 195 13.78 5.52 -17.63
CA LEU A 195 13.32 6.32 -16.49
C LEU A 195 13.07 7.77 -16.81
N THR A 196 13.25 8.19 -18.10
CA THR A 196 13.20 9.59 -18.58
C THR A 196 14.40 10.44 -18.15
N TYR A 197 15.43 9.81 -17.58
CA TYR A 197 16.74 10.39 -17.25
C TYR A 197 17.80 9.28 -17.31
N PRO A 198 19.07 9.61 -17.58
CA PRO A 198 20.14 8.62 -17.60
C PRO A 198 20.52 8.17 -16.19
N TYR A 199 20.93 6.92 -16.07
CA TYR A 199 21.48 6.34 -14.87
C TYR A 199 22.55 5.30 -15.22
N GLU A 200 23.48 5.05 -14.30
CA GLU A 200 24.51 4.01 -14.44
C GLU A 200 24.00 2.70 -13.83
N ILE A 201 24.15 1.61 -14.59
CA ILE A 201 23.73 0.27 -14.15
C ILE A 201 24.90 -0.39 -13.43
N LEU A 202 24.64 -0.86 -12.21
CA LEU A 202 25.55 -1.65 -11.39
C LEU A 202 25.20 -3.15 -11.50
N ASN A 203 26.10 -4.02 -11.05
CA ASN A 203 25.83 -5.44 -11.00
C ASN A 203 24.67 -5.75 -10.00
N ASN A 204 23.71 -6.52 -10.44
CA ASN A 204 22.48 -6.82 -9.72
C ASN A 204 22.60 -7.95 -8.67
N SER A 205 23.67 -7.94 -7.89
CA SER A 205 23.95 -8.95 -6.87
C SER A 205 24.03 -8.33 -5.47
N THR A 206 23.54 -9.04 -4.48
CA THR A 206 23.67 -8.64 -3.07
C THR A 206 25.12 -8.60 -2.61
N SER A 207 26.02 -9.36 -3.26
CA SER A 207 27.47 -9.29 -3.02
C SER A 207 28.08 -7.94 -3.42
N GLU A 208 27.57 -7.30 -4.50
CA GLU A 208 28.00 -5.94 -4.85
C GLU A 208 27.56 -4.91 -3.80
N ILE A 209 26.36 -5.05 -3.25
CA ILE A 209 25.89 -4.21 -2.14
C ILE A 209 26.78 -4.40 -0.91
N LYS A 210 27.16 -5.64 -0.58
CA LYS A 210 28.04 -5.95 0.54
C LYS A 210 29.39 -5.24 0.40
N LYS A 211 29.99 -5.19 -0.78
CA LYS A 211 31.24 -4.46 -1.05
C LYS A 211 31.11 -2.96 -0.72
N ILE A 212 29.91 -2.36 -0.86
CA ILE A 212 29.69 -0.96 -0.48
C ILE A 212 29.89 -0.78 1.02
N PHE A 213 29.32 -1.65 1.85
CA PHE A 213 29.47 -1.59 3.31
C PHE A 213 30.91 -1.83 3.75
N GLU A 214 31.64 -2.66 3.01
CA GLU A 214 33.04 -2.99 3.27
C GLU A 214 34.05 -1.94 2.72
N ASN A 215 33.56 -0.83 2.16
CA ASN A 215 34.37 0.20 1.50
C ASN A 215 35.19 -0.29 0.30
N ASN A 216 34.79 -1.43 -0.29
CA ASN A 216 35.49 -2.08 -1.42
C ASN A 216 34.85 -1.80 -2.77
N HIS A 217 33.94 -0.82 -2.85
CA HIS A 217 33.23 -0.44 -4.05
C HIS A 217 33.40 1.05 -4.36
N LYS A 218 33.48 1.42 -5.66
CA LYS A 218 33.62 2.84 -6.08
C LYS A 218 32.51 3.73 -5.49
N ILE A 219 31.29 3.22 -5.40
CA ILE A 219 30.10 3.91 -4.88
C ILE A 219 30.26 4.26 -3.39
N SER A 220 31.01 3.48 -2.60
CA SER A 220 31.24 3.79 -1.17
C SER A 220 31.83 5.19 -1.00
N LYS A 221 32.87 5.49 -1.78
CA LYS A 221 33.52 6.83 -1.76
C LYS A 221 32.59 7.92 -2.26
N GLU A 222 31.75 7.62 -3.25
CA GLU A 222 30.78 8.60 -3.77
C GLU A 222 29.70 8.91 -2.74
N ILE A 223 29.18 7.91 -2.02
CA ILE A 223 28.23 8.13 -0.91
C ILE A 223 28.85 8.97 0.20
N ILE A 224 30.11 8.66 0.57
CA ILE A 224 30.84 9.41 1.62
C ILE A 224 31.05 10.87 1.22
N ASN A 225 31.38 11.13 -0.04
CA ASN A 225 31.66 12.48 -0.53
C ASN A 225 30.38 13.29 -0.88
N ALA A 226 29.27 12.62 -1.19
CA ALA A 226 28.01 13.28 -1.51
C ALA A 226 27.50 14.09 -0.32
N LYS A 227 26.94 15.28 -0.60
CA LYS A 227 26.37 16.14 0.44
C LYS A 227 24.99 15.64 0.90
N TYR A 228 24.16 15.24 -0.06
CA TYR A 228 22.80 14.80 0.15
C TYR A 228 22.52 13.48 -0.60
N PRO A 229 23.22 12.38 -0.26
CA PRO A 229 22.96 11.10 -0.91
C PRO A 229 21.58 10.56 -0.52
N ILE A 230 20.91 9.92 -1.48
CA ILE A 230 19.61 9.25 -1.29
C ILE A 230 19.76 7.80 -1.76
N ILE A 231 19.53 6.86 -0.87
CA ILE A 231 19.47 5.43 -1.15
C ILE A 231 18.03 4.98 -0.99
N ILE A 232 17.44 4.43 -2.06
CA ILE A 232 16.06 3.98 -2.09
C ILE A 232 16.04 2.46 -2.16
N LEU A 233 15.56 1.83 -1.08
CA LEU A 233 15.27 0.41 -1.03
C LEU A 233 13.80 0.20 -1.40
N GLY A 234 13.56 -0.51 -2.50
CA GLY A 234 12.22 -0.82 -2.95
C GLY A 234 11.73 -2.20 -2.54
N HIS A 235 10.54 -2.54 -2.99
CA HIS A 235 9.86 -3.77 -2.58
C HIS A 235 10.66 -5.04 -2.90
N GLU A 236 11.33 -5.09 -4.05
CA GLU A 236 12.00 -6.33 -4.48
C GLU A 236 13.26 -6.65 -3.67
N ILE A 237 13.98 -5.65 -3.17
CA ILE A 237 15.10 -5.90 -2.26
C ILE A 237 14.62 -6.38 -0.88
N LEU A 238 13.47 -5.88 -0.45
CA LEU A 238 12.87 -6.26 0.84
C LEU A 238 12.26 -7.69 0.83
N ASN A 239 12.06 -8.28 -0.35
CA ASN A 239 11.60 -9.67 -0.51
C ASN A 239 12.75 -10.71 -0.42
N LEU A 240 14.02 -10.27 -0.49
CA LEU A 240 15.16 -11.16 -0.45
C LEU A 240 15.42 -11.73 0.95
N GLN A 241 16.07 -12.89 1.03
CA GLN A 241 16.48 -13.47 2.30
C GLN A 241 17.52 -12.58 2.99
N SER A 242 18.39 -11.92 2.21
CA SER A 242 19.39 -10.96 2.70
C SER A 242 18.82 -9.59 3.06
N ALA A 243 17.50 -9.36 2.98
CA ALA A 243 16.92 -8.03 3.15
C ALA A 243 17.31 -7.35 4.46
N LYS A 244 17.23 -8.09 5.58
CA LYS A 244 17.66 -7.56 6.89
C LYS A 244 19.16 -7.23 6.93
N PHE A 245 20.00 -8.09 6.37
CA PHE A 245 21.45 -7.85 6.29
C PHE A 245 21.75 -6.56 5.52
N ILE A 246 21.08 -6.37 4.39
CA ILE A 246 21.26 -5.18 3.53
C ILE A 246 20.76 -3.93 4.23
N PHE A 247 19.59 -3.97 4.85
CA PHE A 247 19.04 -2.84 5.59
C PHE A 247 19.97 -2.42 6.74
N ASP A 248 20.36 -3.37 7.60
CA ASP A 248 21.25 -3.11 8.72
C ASP A 248 22.63 -2.62 8.26
N GLY A 249 23.13 -3.18 7.15
CA GLY A 249 24.41 -2.79 6.54
C GLY A 249 24.41 -1.34 6.07
N PHE A 250 23.37 -0.92 5.32
CA PHE A 250 23.23 0.49 4.93
C PHE A 250 23.03 1.39 6.14
N GLN A 251 22.21 0.98 7.10
CA GLN A 251 21.97 1.78 8.30
C GLN A 251 23.27 2.06 9.07
N SER A 252 24.13 1.03 9.28
CA SER A 252 25.42 1.19 9.94
C SER A 252 26.36 2.04 9.09
N PHE A 253 26.56 1.67 7.83
CA PHE A 253 27.47 2.38 6.92
C PHE A 253 27.14 3.88 6.80
N LEU A 254 25.86 4.21 6.67
CA LEU A 254 25.42 5.60 6.55
C LEU A 254 25.55 6.39 7.87
N LYS A 255 25.35 5.75 9.02
CA LYS A 255 25.58 6.37 10.33
C LYS A 255 27.07 6.66 10.55
N ASP A 256 27.94 5.68 10.29
CA ASP A 256 29.38 5.78 10.49
C ASP A 256 29.99 6.89 9.61
N ASN A 257 29.38 7.17 8.46
CA ASN A 257 29.78 8.24 7.54
C ASN A 257 28.96 9.53 7.66
N ASN A 258 28.17 9.71 8.75
CA ASN A 258 27.35 10.89 9.03
C ASN A 258 26.35 11.22 7.92
N LYS A 259 25.80 10.19 7.24
CA LYS A 259 24.72 10.32 6.23
C LYS A 259 23.35 10.01 6.81
N ILE A 260 23.30 9.59 8.06
CA ILE A 260 22.11 9.55 8.92
C ILE A 260 22.43 10.39 10.16
N ASN A 261 21.82 11.55 10.27
CA ASN A 261 21.98 12.51 11.35
C ASN A 261 20.65 13.27 11.59
N GLU A 262 20.63 14.25 12.49
CA GLU A 262 19.42 15.02 12.83
C GLU A 262 18.82 15.79 11.64
N ASN A 263 19.66 16.22 10.69
CA ASN A 263 19.23 17.07 9.57
C ASN A 263 18.98 16.30 8.27
N TRP A 264 19.50 15.07 8.14
CA TRP A 264 19.41 14.28 6.93
C TRP A 264 19.45 12.78 7.22
N ASN A 265 18.56 12.04 6.59
CA ASN A 265 18.62 10.59 6.61
C ASN A 265 18.58 10.08 5.16
N SER A 266 19.69 9.50 4.73
CA SER A 266 19.87 9.01 3.36
C SER A 266 19.18 7.70 3.06
N LEU A 267 18.74 6.93 4.06
CA LEU A 267 18.12 5.62 3.88
C LEU A 267 16.60 5.76 3.75
N ASN A 268 16.06 5.34 2.62
CA ASN A 268 14.66 5.52 2.28
C ASN A 268 14.04 4.19 1.88
N ILE A 269 12.81 3.94 2.34
CA ILE A 269 11.99 2.81 1.91
C ILE A 269 10.93 3.32 0.94
N LEU A 270 10.86 2.71 -0.24
CA LEU A 270 9.79 2.97 -1.19
C LEU A 270 8.70 1.92 -1.04
N ASN A 271 7.65 2.27 -0.31
CA ASN A 271 6.44 1.47 -0.21
C ASN A 271 5.61 1.58 -1.50
N LEU A 272 4.86 0.54 -1.84
CA LEU A 272 4.07 0.49 -3.08
C LEU A 272 2.65 1.07 -2.91
N ASN A 273 2.00 0.74 -1.78
CA ASN A 273 0.57 0.92 -1.61
C ASN A 273 0.25 2.09 -0.68
N ALA A 274 -0.83 2.81 -0.95
CA ALA A 274 -1.30 3.92 -0.13
C ALA A 274 -1.58 3.52 1.33
N SER A 275 -2.00 2.27 1.55
CA SER A 275 -2.27 1.72 2.88
C SER A 275 -1.01 1.37 3.68
N SER A 276 0.17 1.21 3.04
CA SER A 276 1.34 0.57 3.65
C SER A 276 1.82 1.26 4.91
N VAL A 277 2.19 2.54 4.82
CA VAL A 277 2.76 3.27 5.96
C VAL A 277 1.76 3.39 7.11
N GLY A 278 0.49 3.67 6.79
CA GLY A 278 -0.59 3.73 7.79
C GLY A 278 -0.82 2.40 8.51
N SER A 279 -0.77 1.30 7.78
CA SER A 279 -0.87 -0.05 8.38
C SER A 279 0.30 -0.37 9.31
N TYR A 280 1.52 0.07 8.97
CA TYR A 280 2.70 -0.10 9.82
C TYR A 280 2.63 0.80 11.06
N ASP A 281 2.20 2.06 10.92
CA ASP A 281 1.94 2.96 12.05
C ASP A 281 0.91 2.38 13.03
N LEU A 282 -0.12 1.71 12.50
CA LEU A 282 -1.17 1.03 13.29
C LEU A 282 -0.77 -0.38 13.74
N GLN A 283 0.40 -0.88 13.34
CA GLN A 283 0.85 -2.24 13.62
C GLN A 283 -0.16 -3.32 13.13
N VAL A 284 -0.70 -3.14 11.94
CA VAL A 284 -1.55 -4.14 11.27
C VAL A 284 -0.63 -5.13 10.54
N LEU A 285 0.07 -5.92 11.35
CA LEU A 285 1.07 -6.90 10.92
C LEU A 285 1.05 -8.08 11.89
N SER A 286 1.14 -9.29 11.35
CA SER A 286 1.35 -10.47 12.17
C SER A 286 2.80 -10.57 12.63
N ASN A 287 2.99 -10.95 13.88
CA ASN A 287 4.31 -11.31 14.37
C ASN A 287 4.82 -12.54 13.60
N ASN A 288 6.10 -12.57 13.25
CA ASN A 288 6.81 -13.75 12.74
C ASN A 288 6.45 -14.22 11.32
N ASN A 289 5.76 -13.41 10.50
CA ASN A 289 5.20 -13.87 9.22
C ASN A 289 4.25 -15.08 9.33
N ASP A 290 3.84 -15.43 10.55
CA ASP A 290 3.08 -16.62 10.88
C ASP A 290 1.76 -16.69 10.11
N THR A 291 1.05 -15.55 9.97
CA THR A 291 -0.24 -15.50 9.27
C THR A 291 -0.13 -15.86 7.79
N LEU A 292 0.89 -15.37 7.07
CA LEU A 292 1.07 -15.68 5.65
C LEU A 292 1.50 -17.14 5.43
N ASP A 293 2.31 -17.70 6.31
CA ASP A 293 2.72 -19.12 6.22
C ASP A 293 1.59 -20.06 6.61
N LYS A 294 0.78 -19.71 7.61
CA LYS A 294 -0.46 -20.40 7.95
C LYS A 294 -1.48 -20.34 6.82
N LEU A 295 -1.60 -19.20 6.12
CA LEU A 295 -2.45 -19.08 4.92
C LEU A 295 -2.03 -20.07 3.81
N LYS A 296 -0.73 -20.16 3.51
CA LYS A 296 -0.21 -21.10 2.50
C LYS A 296 -0.46 -22.57 2.87
N SER A 297 -0.51 -22.89 4.15
CA SER A 297 -0.79 -24.24 4.66
C SER A 297 -2.29 -24.56 4.79
N ASN A 298 -3.19 -23.62 4.41
CA ASN A 298 -4.64 -23.72 4.58
C ASN A 298 -5.05 -23.96 6.05
N PHE A 299 -4.41 -23.26 6.97
CA PHE A 299 -4.64 -23.41 8.41
C PHE A 299 -5.96 -22.79 8.87
N PHE A 300 -6.43 -21.73 8.21
CA PHE A 300 -7.58 -20.94 8.63
C PHE A 300 -8.90 -21.56 8.17
N ASP A 301 -9.93 -21.39 9.00
CA ASP A 301 -11.31 -21.76 8.66
C ASP A 301 -12.10 -20.54 8.16
N ILE A 302 -11.75 -19.34 8.66
CA ILE A 302 -12.39 -18.07 8.25
C ILE A 302 -11.31 -17.07 7.82
N ILE A 303 -11.50 -16.44 6.66
CA ILE A 303 -10.61 -15.41 6.15
C ILE A 303 -11.41 -14.15 5.79
N PHE A 304 -11.05 -13.02 6.40
CA PHE A 304 -11.57 -11.71 6.06
C PHE A 304 -10.63 -10.99 5.10
N LEU A 305 -11.16 -10.47 4.00
CA LEU A 305 -10.48 -9.65 3.02
C LEU A 305 -11.06 -8.23 3.05
N PHE A 306 -10.36 -7.28 3.68
CA PHE A 306 -10.76 -5.88 3.77
C PHE A 306 -10.19 -5.10 2.59
N GLY A 307 -10.91 -5.07 1.47
CA GLY A 307 -10.43 -4.49 0.21
C GLY A 307 -9.16 -5.16 -0.32
N GLN A 308 -8.93 -6.43 0.04
CA GLN A 308 -7.74 -7.15 -0.37
C GLN A 308 -8.00 -7.97 -1.63
N ASP A 309 -7.40 -7.56 -2.75
CA ASP A 309 -7.58 -8.15 -4.08
C ASP A 309 -6.32 -8.76 -4.68
N ASP A 310 -5.16 -8.59 -4.02
CA ASP A 310 -3.86 -9.03 -4.55
C ASP A 310 -3.23 -10.19 -3.76
N LEU A 311 -3.94 -10.70 -2.74
CA LEU A 311 -3.50 -11.86 -1.97
C LEU A 311 -3.71 -13.14 -2.77
N ILE A 312 -2.63 -13.86 -3.04
CA ILE A 312 -2.66 -15.09 -3.83
C ILE A 312 -2.57 -16.30 -2.89
N PHE A 313 -3.64 -17.08 -2.81
CA PHE A 313 -3.65 -18.36 -2.10
C PHE A 313 -4.60 -19.35 -2.77
N LYS A 314 -4.39 -20.64 -2.53
CA LYS A 314 -5.26 -21.69 -3.04
C LYS A 314 -6.33 -22.01 -2.01
N LYS A 315 -7.53 -21.44 -2.20
CA LYS A 315 -8.70 -21.73 -1.37
C LYS A 315 -9.06 -23.22 -1.44
N LYS A 316 -9.35 -23.81 -0.29
CA LYS A 316 -9.90 -25.17 -0.14
C LYS A 316 -11.27 -25.11 0.53
N ASN A 317 -11.29 -25.19 1.88
CA ASN A 317 -12.51 -25.25 2.68
C ASN A 317 -12.75 -23.96 3.49
N GLU A 318 -11.86 -22.97 3.39
CA GLU A 318 -11.95 -21.72 4.11
C GLU A 318 -13.22 -20.97 3.72
N PHE A 319 -13.92 -20.40 4.71
CA PHE A 319 -15.01 -19.47 4.48
C PHE A 319 -14.44 -18.07 4.31
N VAL A 320 -14.49 -17.55 3.10
CA VAL A 320 -13.89 -16.26 2.75
C VAL A 320 -14.96 -15.17 2.74
N ILE A 321 -14.73 -14.11 3.50
CA ILE A 321 -15.56 -12.91 3.56
C ILE A 321 -14.80 -11.77 2.88
N TYR A 322 -15.42 -11.16 1.85
CA TYR A 322 -14.87 -9.98 1.20
C TYR A 322 -15.66 -8.74 1.61
N ILE A 323 -14.95 -7.73 2.12
CA ILE A 323 -15.48 -6.39 2.42
C ILE A 323 -14.77 -5.43 1.50
N GLY A 324 -15.46 -4.88 0.51
CA GLY A 324 -14.85 -3.99 -0.47
C GLY A 324 -15.83 -3.45 -1.49
N SER A 325 -15.35 -2.58 -2.36
CA SER A 325 -16.20 -1.76 -3.23
C SER A 325 -16.43 -2.31 -4.64
N HIS A 326 -15.59 -3.24 -5.09
CA HIS A 326 -15.62 -3.76 -6.48
C HIS A 326 -15.63 -5.29 -6.53
N GLY A 327 -16.27 -5.82 -7.56
CA GLY A 327 -16.19 -7.24 -7.90
C GLY A 327 -14.90 -7.56 -8.68
N ASP A 328 -13.85 -7.91 -7.96
CA ASP A 328 -12.54 -8.28 -8.50
C ASP A 328 -12.04 -9.58 -7.83
N ARG A 329 -10.76 -9.83 -7.85
CA ARG A 329 -10.13 -11.10 -7.40
C ARG A 329 -10.53 -11.52 -5.98
N GLY A 330 -10.55 -10.58 -5.04
CA GLY A 330 -10.99 -10.87 -3.67
C GLY A 330 -12.47 -11.28 -3.60
N ALA A 331 -13.33 -10.59 -4.35
CA ALA A 331 -14.75 -10.92 -4.43
C ALA A 331 -15.00 -12.28 -5.14
N GLU A 332 -14.22 -12.62 -6.17
CA GLU A 332 -14.37 -13.90 -6.91
C GLU A 332 -14.18 -15.13 -6.02
N ILE A 333 -13.18 -15.07 -5.10
CA ILE A 333 -12.89 -16.19 -4.18
C ILE A 333 -13.77 -16.21 -2.94
N ALA A 334 -14.51 -15.13 -2.66
CA ALA A 334 -15.35 -15.00 -1.48
C ALA A 334 -16.55 -15.97 -1.49
N ASP A 335 -17.01 -16.35 -0.31
CA ASP A 335 -18.30 -17.03 -0.06
C ASP A 335 -19.35 -16.02 0.34
N LEU A 336 -18.96 -14.97 1.07
CA LEU A 336 -19.82 -13.89 1.51
C LEU A 336 -19.18 -12.56 1.11
N ILE A 337 -19.94 -11.72 0.42
CA ILE A 337 -19.54 -10.36 0.03
C ILE A 337 -20.36 -9.36 0.81
N LEU A 338 -19.69 -8.44 1.49
CA LEU A 338 -20.27 -7.31 2.20
C LEU A 338 -19.84 -6.02 1.49
N PRO A 339 -20.75 -5.31 0.78
CA PRO A 339 -20.36 -4.21 -0.09
C PRO A 339 -19.87 -3.00 0.73
N GLY A 340 -18.61 -2.65 0.49
CA GLY A 340 -17.91 -1.51 1.10
C GLY A 340 -17.89 -0.27 0.20
N ALA A 341 -17.33 0.81 0.71
CA ALA A 341 -17.20 2.08 0.02
C ALA A 341 -15.85 2.20 -0.69
N ALA A 342 -15.82 2.82 -1.88
CA ALA A 342 -14.58 3.23 -2.52
C ALA A 342 -13.97 4.44 -1.79
N PHE A 343 -12.67 4.74 -2.04
CA PHE A 343 -11.99 5.85 -1.36
C PHE A 343 -12.65 7.22 -1.58
N THR A 344 -13.35 7.42 -2.70
CA THR A 344 -14.09 8.65 -3.00
C THR A 344 -15.45 8.74 -2.28
N GLU A 345 -15.90 7.68 -1.65
CA GLU A 345 -17.25 7.52 -1.07
C GLU A 345 -17.24 7.51 0.46
N GLN A 346 -16.08 7.60 1.07
CA GLN A 346 -15.89 7.71 2.51
C GLN A 346 -14.76 8.69 2.82
N ASP A 347 -14.85 9.36 3.97
CA ASP A 347 -13.70 10.09 4.50
C ASP A 347 -12.71 9.08 5.06
N GLY A 348 -11.41 9.31 4.87
CA GLY A 348 -10.40 8.40 5.39
C GLY A 348 -9.02 9.03 5.47
N HIS A 349 -8.24 8.61 6.46
CA HIS A 349 -6.85 9.01 6.60
C HIS A 349 -5.92 8.03 5.90
N TYR A 350 -4.85 8.60 5.32
CA TYR A 350 -3.73 7.85 4.74
C TYR A 350 -2.41 8.46 5.23
N THR A 351 -1.42 7.62 5.50
CA THR A 351 -0.06 8.11 5.76
C THR A 351 0.77 7.89 4.51
N ASN A 352 1.31 8.97 3.95
CA ASN A 352 2.11 8.93 2.73
C ASN A 352 3.53 8.39 2.94
N LEU A 353 4.33 8.34 1.88
CA LEU A 353 5.74 7.89 1.93
C LEU A 353 6.57 8.66 2.97
N ASP A 354 6.37 9.95 3.10
CA ASP A 354 7.09 10.82 4.04
C ASP A 354 6.67 10.61 5.50
N GLY A 355 5.67 9.76 5.72
CA GLY A 355 5.07 9.56 7.04
C GLY A 355 4.11 10.67 7.45
N GLU A 356 3.58 11.46 6.52
CA GLU A 356 2.62 12.52 6.81
C GLU A 356 1.19 11.98 6.74
N LEU A 357 0.41 12.27 7.79
CA LEU A 357 -0.99 11.90 7.85
C LEU A 357 -1.81 12.88 7.01
N GLN A 358 -2.51 12.33 6.01
CA GLN A 358 -3.32 13.11 5.07
C GLN A 358 -4.78 12.67 5.15
N MET A 359 -5.71 13.60 4.92
CA MET A 359 -7.14 13.35 4.90
C MET A 359 -7.69 13.32 3.48
N ALA A 360 -8.30 12.21 3.08
CA ALA A 360 -9.09 12.09 1.86
C ALA A 360 -10.56 12.35 2.19
N PHE A 361 -11.12 13.42 1.62
CA PHE A 361 -12.52 13.78 1.87
C PHE A 361 -13.48 13.07 0.90
N LYS A 362 -14.63 12.70 1.42
CA LYS A 362 -15.73 12.09 0.68
C LYS A 362 -16.26 13.03 -0.41
N ALA A 363 -16.18 12.59 -1.65
CA ALA A 363 -16.64 13.31 -2.82
C ALA A 363 -17.96 12.75 -3.40
N SER A 364 -18.27 11.48 -3.15
CA SER A 364 -19.39 10.74 -3.71
C SER A 364 -20.08 9.89 -2.63
N TYR A 365 -20.98 9.01 -3.03
CA TYR A 365 -21.72 8.13 -2.12
C TYR A 365 -21.62 6.67 -2.57
N PRO A 366 -21.58 5.70 -1.62
CA PRO A 366 -21.62 4.29 -1.96
C PRO A 366 -22.89 3.92 -2.71
N PRO A 367 -22.85 2.99 -3.67
CA PRO A 367 -24.03 2.58 -4.43
C PRO A 367 -24.96 1.66 -3.61
N GLY A 368 -26.25 1.75 -3.86
CA GLY A 368 -27.25 0.83 -3.33
C GLY A 368 -27.24 0.72 -1.80
N LYS A 369 -27.00 -0.49 -1.29
CA LYS A 369 -26.92 -0.80 0.15
C LYS A 369 -25.49 -0.85 0.70
N ALA A 370 -24.48 -0.45 -0.10
CA ALA A 370 -23.08 -0.41 0.34
C ALA A 370 -22.89 0.60 1.49
N LYS A 371 -21.95 0.30 2.40
CA LYS A 371 -21.69 1.09 3.61
C LYS A 371 -20.20 1.46 3.68
N GLU A 372 -19.87 2.46 4.48
CA GLU A 372 -18.48 2.71 4.86
C GLU A 372 -17.92 1.49 5.62
N ASP A 373 -16.69 1.10 5.36
CA ASP A 373 -16.13 -0.16 5.85
C ASP A 373 -16.16 -0.26 7.39
N TRP A 374 -15.86 0.83 8.10
CA TRP A 374 -15.92 0.84 9.56
C TRP A 374 -17.33 0.56 10.11
N GLN A 375 -18.40 0.95 9.38
CA GLN A 375 -19.79 0.64 9.77
C GLN A 375 -20.08 -0.84 9.61
N ILE A 376 -19.53 -1.47 8.57
CA ILE A 376 -19.66 -2.92 8.37
C ILE A 376 -18.96 -3.64 9.51
N ILE A 377 -17.75 -3.23 9.86
CA ILE A 377 -16.96 -3.79 10.96
C ILE A 377 -17.68 -3.62 12.30
N ASN A 378 -18.27 -2.44 12.55
CA ASN A 378 -19.11 -2.19 13.73
C ASN A 378 -20.34 -3.13 13.77
N SER A 379 -21.00 -3.34 12.64
CA SER A 379 -22.14 -4.27 12.55
C SER A 379 -21.73 -5.71 12.86
N ILE A 380 -20.52 -6.14 12.46
CA ILE A 380 -19.95 -7.44 12.80
C ILE A 380 -19.71 -7.54 14.32
N SER A 381 -19.12 -6.53 14.94
CA SER A 381 -18.96 -6.50 16.40
C SER A 381 -20.29 -6.59 17.12
N GLN A 382 -21.29 -5.82 16.66
CA GLN A 382 -22.63 -5.79 17.27
C GLN A 382 -23.32 -7.16 17.28
N ILE A 383 -23.21 -7.93 16.20
CA ILE A 383 -23.85 -9.25 16.15
C ILE A 383 -23.15 -10.33 16.97
N ILE A 384 -21.83 -10.18 17.23
CA ILE A 384 -21.03 -11.19 17.93
C ILE A 384 -21.03 -10.94 19.43
N CYS A 385 -20.77 -9.70 19.87
CA CYS A 385 -20.61 -9.38 21.30
C CYS A 385 -21.65 -8.35 21.80
N GLU A 386 -22.68 -8.04 21.00
CA GLU A 386 -23.76 -7.09 21.32
C GLU A 386 -23.29 -5.67 21.65
N LYS A 387 -22.09 -5.32 21.17
CA LYS A 387 -21.45 -4.00 21.39
C LYS A 387 -20.84 -3.46 20.11
N ASN A 388 -20.99 -2.18 19.88
CA ASN A 388 -20.23 -1.47 18.88
C ASN A 388 -18.78 -1.28 19.32
N LEU A 389 -17.84 -1.32 18.38
CA LEU A 389 -16.45 -0.94 18.63
C LEU A 389 -16.32 0.58 18.86
N PHE A 390 -17.12 1.34 18.09
CA PHE A 390 -17.12 2.81 18.12
C PHE A 390 -18.55 3.33 18.07
N ASP A 391 -18.85 4.35 18.84
CA ASP A 391 -20.18 4.95 18.87
C ASP A 391 -20.49 5.74 17.58
N ASN A 392 -19.46 6.37 17.01
CA ASN A 392 -19.56 7.13 15.78
C ASN A 392 -18.17 7.30 15.15
N LYS A 393 -18.10 7.90 13.95
CA LYS A 393 -16.85 8.12 13.21
C LYS A 393 -15.85 9.01 13.94
N LYS A 394 -16.32 10.00 14.70
CA LYS A 394 -15.45 10.87 15.49
C LYS A 394 -14.76 10.10 16.63
N ASP A 395 -15.50 9.20 17.27
CA ASP A 395 -14.95 8.33 18.31
C ASP A 395 -13.88 7.39 17.74
N LEU A 396 -14.15 6.78 16.57
CA LEU A 396 -13.18 5.99 15.83
C LEU A 396 -11.89 6.79 15.55
N ILE A 397 -12.01 7.99 14.98
CA ILE A 397 -10.86 8.84 14.64
C ILE A 397 -10.08 9.22 15.90
N ASN A 398 -10.76 9.62 16.96
CA ASN A 398 -10.11 10.00 18.24
C ASN A 398 -9.34 8.81 18.84
N SER A 399 -9.94 7.62 18.82
CA SER A 399 -9.32 6.39 19.31
C SER A 399 -8.09 6.02 18.49
N MET A 400 -8.18 6.11 17.15
CA MET A 400 -7.09 5.87 16.22
C MET A 400 -5.92 6.87 16.44
N ILE A 401 -6.21 8.16 16.53
CA ILE A 401 -5.18 9.19 16.77
C ILE A 401 -4.54 8.99 18.16
N SER A 402 -5.33 8.67 19.17
CA SER A 402 -4.81 8.34 20.50
C SER A 402 -3.87 7.14 20.46
N TYR A 403 -4.22 6.10 19.68
CA TYR A 403 -3.36 4.94 19.47
C TYR A 403 -2.03 5.33 18.78
N LEU A 404 -2.09 6.12 17.71
CA LEU A 404 -0.90 6.59 16.98
C LEU A 404 0.05 7.40 17.89
N ASN A 405 -0.50 8.19 18.79
CA ASN A 405 0.25 9.03 19.73
C ASN A 405 0.71 8.25 20.99
N SER A 406 0.23 7.04 21.19
CA SER A 406 0.61 6.25 22.34
C SER A 406 2.01 5.66 22.19
N ASN A 407 2.81 5.69 23.26
CA ASN A 407 4.11 5.01 23.32
C ASN A 407 3.98 3.47 23.54
N LYS A 408 2.76 2.96 23.63
CA LYS A 408 2.47 1.54 23.83
C LYS A 408 2.46 0.78 22.49
N LYS A 409 3.51 0.89 21.71
CA LYS A 409 3.71 0.00 20.58
C LYS A 409 4.18 -1.35 21.14
N ASN A 410 3.50 -2.42 20.75
CA ASN A 410 3.95 -3.76 21.08
C ASN A 410 5.38 -3.94 20.54
N SER A 411 6.25 -4.59 21.30
CA SER A 411 7.57 -4.96 20.81
C SER A 411 7.38 -5.91 19.62
N PHE A 412 7.67 -5.41 18.43
CA PHE A 412 7.68 -6.22 17.23
C PHE A 412 9.08 -6.82 17.10
N SER A 413 9.20 -8.12 17.25
CA SER A 413 10.45 -8.80 16.96
C SER A 413 10.49 -9.14 15.47
N SER A 414 11.42 -8.54 14.75
CA SER A 414 11.72 -8.91 13.37
C SER A 414 12.30 -10.33 13.36
N PHE A 415 11.59 -11.28 12.72
CA PHE A 415 12.04 -12.69 12.58
C PHE A 415 12.99 -12.89 11.41
N PHE A 416 13.32 -11.85 10.68
CA PHE A 416 14.31 -11.94 9.62
C PHE A 416 15.69 -12.13 10.23
N LYS A 417 16.33 -13.24 9.91
CA LYS A 417 17.70 -13.48 10.31
C LYS A 417 18.63 -12.50 9.59
N LYS A 418 19.61 -12.00 10.30
CA LYS A 418 20.68 -11.20 9.72
C LYS A 418 21.72 -12.13 9.09
N GLU A 419 21.34 -12.81 8.02
CA GLU A 419 22.21 -13.70 7.28
C GLU A 419 22.49 -13.08 5.89
N PHE A 420 23.75 -13.17 5.45
CA PHE A 420 24.10 -12.81 4.09
C PHE A 420 23.96 -14.03 3.19
N ILE A 421 23.20 -13.88 2.13
CA ILE A 421 23.08 -14.83 1.03
C ILE A 421 23.37 -14.07 -0.26
N ASP A 422 24.20 -14.64 -1.14
CA ASP A 422 24.43 -14.04 -2.45
C ASP A 422 23.24 -14.34 -3.36
N GLU A 423 22.44 -13.30 -3.62
CA GLU A 423 21.21 -13.37 -4.40
C GLU A 423 21.23 -12.33 -5.53
N LYS A 424 20.53 -12.62 -6.60
CA LYS A 424 20.26 -11.62 -7.65
C LYS A 424 19.11 -10.71 -7.24
N ILE A 425 19.31 -9.42 -7.42
CA ILE A 425 18.27 -8.42 -7.27
C ILE A 425 17.51 -8.39 -8.60
N LEU A 426 16.25 -8.77 -8.59
CA LEU A 426 15.39 -8.74 -9.76
C LEU A 426 14.27 -7.73 -9.55
N VAL A 427 14.09 -6.83 -10.51
CA VAL A 427 12.98 -5.88 -10.50
C VAL A 427 11.96 -6.34 -11.55
N TYR A 428 10.82 -6.77 -11.09
CA TYR A 428 9.73 -7.18 -11.97
C TYR A 428 8.88 -5.98 -12.34
N PRO A 429 8.53 -5.80 -13.64
CA PRO A 429 7.69 -4.69 -14.04
C PRO A 429 6.27 -4.84 -13.46
N ILE A 430 5.85 -3.84 -12.70
CA ILE A 430 4.47 -3.73 -12.23
C ILE A 430 3.58 -3.40 -13.43
N ASP A 431 2.39 -4.01 -13.49
CA ASP A 431 1.39 -3.62 -14.46
C ASP A 431 0.77 -2.27 -14.07
N TYR A 432 1.37 -1.20 -14.57
CA TYR A 432 1.01 0.18 -14.25
C TYR A 432 -0.48 0.48 -14.45
N TYR A 433 -1.09 -0.10 -15.48
CA TYR A 433 -2.48 0.14 -15.82
C TYR A 433 -3.46 -0.71 -15.02
N TYR A 434 -2.97 -1.77 -14.36
CA TYR A 434 -3.78 -2.72 -13.58
C TYR A 434 -3.28 -2.83 -12.14
N SER A 435 -2.78 -1.73 -11.59
CA SER A 435 -2.13 -1.68 -10.27
C SER A 435 -3.05 -2.01 -9.09
N ASN A 436 -4.34 -1.74 -9.21
CA ASN A 436 -5.34 -1.98 -8.16
C ASN A 436 -6.74 -2.24 -8.74
N VAL A 437 -7.71 -2.52 -7.87
CA VAL A 437 -9.08 -2.88 -8.26
C VAL A 437 -9.78 -1.78 -9.08
N ILE A 438 -9.57 -0.51 -8.78
CA ILE A 438 -10.17 0.61 -9.51
C ILE A 438 -9.58 0.70 -10.92
N ALA A 439 -8.27 0.61 -11.03
CA ALA A 439 -7.57 0.62 -12.30
C ALA A 439 -7.95 -0.61 -13.16
N ARG A 440 -8.11 -1.80 -12.56
CA ARG A 440 -8.59 -3.01 -13.25
C ARG A 440 -10.02 -2.90 -13.75
N SER A 441 -10.87 -2.14 -13.04
CA SER A 441 -12.26 -1.88 -13.42
C SER A 441 -12.41 -0.76 -14.46
N SER A 442 -11.33 -0.03 -14.76
CA SER A 442 -11.31 1.09 -15.71
C SER A 442 -11.21 0.61 -17.15
N LYS A 443 -12.15 1.01 -18.00
CA LYS A 443 -12.08 0.76 -19.45
C LYS A 443 -10.93 1.52 -20.09
N THR A 444 -10.70 2.76 -19.68
CA THR A 444 -9.59 3.59 -20.14
C THR A 444 -8.24 2.94 -19.85
N MET A 445 -8.03 2.43 -18.63
CA MET A 445 -6.80 1.73 -18.27
C MET A 445 -6.64 0.42 -19.06
N MET A 446 -7.72 -0.33 -19.29
CA MET A 446 -7.70 -1.54 -20.11
C MET A 446 -7.28 -1.24 -21.55
N GLU A 447 -7.81 -0.19 -22.16
CA GLU A 447 -7.45 0.22 -23.52
C GLU A 447 -5.97 0.64 -23.61
N CYS A 448 -5.49 1.45 -22.70
CA CYS A 448 -4.08 1.86 -22.63
C CYS A 448 -3.15 0.63 -22.46
N ARG A 449 -3.50 -0.31 -21.58
CA ARG A 449 -2.76 -1.56 -21.40
C ARG A 449 -2.70 -2.40 -22.68
N ASN A 450 -3.83 -2.53 -23.37
CA ASN A 450 -3.91 -3.31 -24.61
C ASN A 450 -3.11 -2.65 -25.74
N LEU A 451 -3.13 -1.35 -25.87
CA LEU A 451 -2.31 -0.62 -26.83
C LEU A 451 -0.82 -0.82 -26.54
N ARG A 452 -0.38 -0.70 -25.29
CA ARG A 452 1.02 -0.93 -24.91
C ARG A 452 1.49 -2.35 -25.21
N LYS A 453 0.63 -3.36 -25.06
CA LYS A 453 0.96 -4.75 -25.41
C LYS A 453 1.06 -4.98 -26.94
N ARG A 454 0.27 -4.25 -27.76
CA ARG A 454 0.28 -4.35 -29.21
C ARG A 454 1.47 -3.63 -29.83
N VAL A 455 1.84 -2.52 -29.26
CA VAL A 455 2.97 -1.70 -29.69
C VAL A 455 4.12 -2.07 -28.76
N ASN A 456 5.06 -2.91 -29.18
CA ASN A 456 6.30 -3.19 -28.44
C ASN A 456 7.21 -1.93 -28.31
N LYS A 457 6.62 -0.76 -28.35
CA LYS A 457 7.28 0.54 -28.29
C LYS A 457 6.89 1.23 -26.99
N THR A 458 7.85 1.78 -26.29
CA THR A 458 7.64 2.77 -25.24
C THR A 458 7.08 4.03 -25.90
N GLY A 459 6.17 4.76 -25.25
CA GLY A 459 5.52 5.95 -25.85
C GLY A 459 6.45 7.13 -26.23
N THR A 460 7.76 6.92 -26.12
CA THR A 460 8.83 7.85 -26.53
C THR A 460 9.49 7.44 -27.87
N GLU A 461 9.13 6.31 -28.40
CA GLU A 461 9.54 5.85 -29.74
C GLU A 461 8.43 6.12 -30.74
N GLY A 462 8.29 7.40 -31.10
CA GLY A 462 7.42 7.86 -32.17
C GLY A 462 7.98 7.58 -33.54
#